data_d34ee2cdae8cdb9284897ef55d7800e2
#
_entry.id   d34ee2cdae8cdb9284897ef55d7800e2
#
_cell.length_a   1.000
_cell.length_b   1.000
_cell.length_c   1.000
_cell.angle_alpha   90.00
_cell.angle_beta   90.00
_cell.angle_gamma   90.00
#
_symmetry.space_group_name_H-M   'P 1'
#
loop_
_entity.id
_entity.type
_entity.pdbx_description
1 polymer ?
#
loop_
_entity_poly.entity_id
_entity_poly.type
_entity_poly.pdbx_seq_one_letter_code
_entity_poly.pdbx_strand_id
1 'polypeptide(L)'
;MLTEHRPDGLLAAISLDFPDGHHLGRHFHPQAQFLYAARGLMRLATHHGAWVIPPTRAVWIPPRVEHEIFMSGEVHMRTLFIEQPETPTPLSDCCVLAVTPLLREMILRAIHLESQPRLDDFRQRLQGLILSEIANLERMPLYLPMPRDRRLQAICQALLKQPELGLTLDDWGLRVGASSRTLARLFAQELQMSFHEWRQQLRLTEALPRLLAGDSVQVVARDLGYGSTRAFSSMFRRLLGETPRDYLGRLEQLARIRGRED
;
A
#
# COMPACT_ATOMS: atom_id res chain seq x y z
N MET A 1 11.00 -3.01 -19.27
CA MET A 1 12.39 -2.73 -18.86
C MET A 1 12.68 -2.91 -17.37
N LEU A 2 11.70 -3.20 -16.52
CA LEU A 2 11.92 -3.56 -15.10
C LEU A 2 12.11 -5.08 -14.88
N THR A 3 11.98 -5.89 -15.93
CA THR A 3 11.87 -7.35 -15.86
C THR A 3 13.19 -8.13 -15.90
N GLU A 4 14.35 -7.46 -16.07
CA GLU A 4 15.64 -8.16 -16.31
C GLU A 4 16.74 -7.86 -15.27
N HIS A 5 16.40 -7.23 -14.13
CA HIS A 5 17.40 -7.05 -13.08
C HIS A 5 17.58 -8.34 -12.29
N ARG A 6 18.61 -9.10 -12.63
CA ARG A 6 19.16 -10.14 -11.75
C ARG A 6 20.04 -9.45 -10.71
N PRO A 7 19.76 -9.55 -9.41
CA PRO A 7 20.66 -9.04 -8.40
C PRO A 7 21.98 -9.82 -8.40
N ASP A 8 23.10 -9.10 -8.34
CA ASP A 8 24.37 -9.69 -7.95
C ASP A 8 24.36 -9.85 -6.42
N GLY A 9 23.73 -10.92 -5.92
CA GLY A 9 23.60 -11.20 -4.49
C GLY A 9 22.14 -11.43 -4.04
N LEU A 10 21.85 -11.20 -2.74
CA LEU A 10 20.55 -11.47 -2.12
C LEU A 10 19.44 -10.51 -2.57
N LEU A 11 19.77 -9.28 -2.93
CA LEU A 11 18.85 -8.27 -3.43
C LEU A 11 19.52 -7.25 -4.36
N ALA A 12 18.72 -6.67 -5.28
CA ALA A 12 19.08 -5.48 -6.05
C ALA A 12 18.19 -4.29 -5.62
N ALA A 13 18.81 -3.11 -5.45
CA ALA A 13 18.13 -1.90 -5.00
C ALA A 13 18.09 -0.86 -6.14
N ILE A 14 16.89 -0.38 -6.51
CA ILE A 14 16.69 0.51 -7.64
C ILE A 14 15.90 1.75 -7.20
N SER A 15 16.30 2.91 -7.74
CA SER A 15 15.62 4.19 -7.61
C SER A 15 14.96 4.57 -8.93
N LEU A 16 13.66 4.85 -8.90
CA LEU A 16 12.88 5.27 -10.07
C LEU A 16 11.96 6.41 -9.67
N ASP A 17 11.84 7.41 -10.53
CA ASP A 17 10.97 8.56 -10.33
C ASP A 17 9.96 8.64 -11.47
N PHE A 18 8.70 8.88 -11.12
CA PHE A 18 7.57 8.86 -12.06
C PHE A 18 6.73 10.13 -11.92
N PRO A 19 6.25 10.69 -13.02
CA PRO A 19 5.29 11.79 -12.99
C PRO A 19 3.92 11.33 -12.49
N ASP A 20 3.08 12.31 -12.12
CA ASP A 20 1.67 12.05 -11.80
C ASP A 20 0.95 11.34 -12.93
N GLY A 21 0.06 10.40 -12.57
CA GLY A 21 -0.75 9.63 -13.53
C GLY A 21 0.02 8.56 -14.30
N HIS A 22 1.33 8.37 -14.05
CA HIS A 22 2.07 7.30 -14.72
C HIS A 22 1.51 5.92 -14.34
N HIS A 23 1.45 5.01 -15.32
CA HIS A 23 0.95 3.65 -15.14
C HIS A 23 1.99 2.63 -15.63
N LEU A 24 2.42 1.77 -14.73
CA LEU A 24 3.16 0.56 -15.06
C LEU A 24 2.15 -0.56 -15.31
N GLY A 25 2.00 -0.92 -16.58
CA GLY A 25 1.06 -1.96 -17.02
C GLY A 25 1.33 -3.34 -16.41
N ARG A 26 0.44 -4.28 -16.63
CA ARG A 26 0.52 -5.63 -16.06
C ARG A 26 1.82 -6.34 -16.39
N HIS A 27 2.49 -6.82 -15.35
CA HIS A 27 3.75 -7.56 -15.42
C HIS A 27 3.95 -8.39 -14.14
N PHE A 28 4.98 -9.22 -14.13
CA PHE A 28 5.43 -9.98 -12.97
C PHE A 28 6.95 -10.10 -12.95
N HIS A 29 7.50 -10.45 -11.80
CA HIS A 29 8.93 -10.72 -11.62
C HIS A 29 9.16 -12.12 -11.06
N PRO A 30 10.25 -12.80 -11.45
CA PRO A 30 10.63 -14.07 -10.83
C PRO A 30 11.06 -13.91 -9.37
N GLN A 31 11.57 -12.72 -8.99
CA GLN A 31 11.95 -12.36 -7.63
C GLN A 31 10.76 -11.83 -6.83
N ALA A 32 10.88 -11.85 -5.49
CA ALA A 32 10.02 -11.02 -4.65
C ALA A 32 10.39 -9.54 -4.83
N GLN A 33 9.40 -8.65 -4.65
CA GLN A 33 9.62 -7.23 -4.75
C GLN A 33 9.16 -6.53 -3.47
N PHE A 34 10.01 -5.68 -2.91
CA PHE A 34 9.67 -4.74 -1.85
C PHE A 34 9.63 -3.33 -2.44
N LEU A 35 8.43 -2.80 -2.61
CA LEU A 35 8.15 -1.56 -3.31
C LEU A 35 7.85 -0.45 -2.31
N TYR A 36 8.76 0.50 -2.11
CA TYR A 36 8.68 1.59 -1.14
C TYR A 36 8.37 2.92 -1.80
N ALA A 37 7.36 3.64 -1.30
CA ALA A 37 7.05 5.01 -1.68
C ALA A 37 7.85 5.98 -0.81
N ALA A 38 8.91 6.56 -1.35
CA ALA A 38 9.65 7.62 -0.66
C ALA A 38 8.90 8.95 -0.72
N ARG A 39 8.18 9.24 -1.81
CA ARG A 39 7.29 10.37 -2.03
C ARG A 39 6.16 9.95 -2.96
N GLY A 40 5.04 10.67 -2.92
CA GLY A 40 3.86 10.36 -3.71
C GLY A 40 3.12 9.13 -3.22
N LEU A 41 2.11 8.71 -3.93
CA LEU A 41 1.28 7.56 -3.60
C LEU A 41 1.27 6.59 -4.76
N MET A 42 1.40 5.29 -4.47
CA MET A 42 1.23 4.22 -5.45
C MET A 42 -0.02 3.40 -5.12
N ARG A 43 -0.70 2.92 -6.16
CA ARG A 43 -1.76 1.94 -6.04
C ARG A 43 -1.34 0.70 -6.82
N LEU A 44 -1.19 -0.41 -6.12
CA LEU A 44 -0.92 -1.72 -6.71
C LEU A 44 -2.25 -2.43 -6.95
N ALA A 45 -2.45 -3.04 -8.10
CA ALA A 45 -3.59 -3.89 -8.39
C ALA A 45 -3.15 -5.26 -8.88
N THR A 46 -3.84 -6.30 -8.39
CA THR A 46 -3.73 -7.68 -8.85
C THR A 46 -5.14 -8.25 -9.06
N HIS A 47 -5.24 -9.48 -9.53
CA HIS A 47 -6.55 -10.15 -9.64
C HIS A 47 -7.19 -10.48 -8.27
N HIS A 48 -6.44 -10.40 -7.16
CA HIS A 48 -6.95 -10.65 -5.80
C HIS A 48 -7.46 -9.38 -5.10
N GLY A 49 -7.06 -8.19 -5.54
CA GLY A 49 -7.43 -6.94 -4.91
C GLY A 49 -6.47 -5.79 -5.21
N ALA A 50 -6.61 -4.73 -4.45
CA ALA A 50 -5.80 -3.53 -4.57
C ALA A 50 -5.17 -3.14 -3.23
N TRP A 51 -3.97 -2.58 -3.30
CA TRP A 51 -3.20 -2.03 -2.17
C TRP A 51 -2.89 -0.57 -2.44
N VAL A 52 -2.99 0.25 -1.41
CA VAL A 52 -2.55 1.65 -1.47
C VAL A 52 -1.28 1.80 -0.67
N ILE A 53 -0.26 2.35 -1.31
CA ILE A 53 1.07 2.53 -0.76
C ILE A 53 1.34 4.03 -0.66
N PRO A 54 1.01 4.67 0.47
CA PRO A 54 1.31 6.07 0.71
C PRO A 54 2.78 6.25 1.11
N PRO A 55 3.27 7.47 1.18
CA PRO A 55 4.63 7.76 1.65
C PRO A 55 4.93 7.09 2.99
N THR A 56 6.15 6.63 3.14
CA THR A 56 6.66 5.88 4.32
C THR A 56 6.08 4.47 4.48
N ARG A 57 5.39 3.96 3.46
CA ARG A 57 4.91 2.56 3.42
C ARG A 57 5.52 1.86 2.21
N ALA A 58 5.59 0.54 2.32
CA ALA A 58 6.01 -0.32 1.22
C ALA A 58 5.00 -1.45 1.04
N VAL A 59 4.94 -2.01 -0.15
CA VAL A 59 4.23 -3.25 -0.41
C VAL A 59 5.24 -4.36 -0.67
N TRP A 60 5.01 -5.50 -0.04
CA TRP A 60 5.63 -6.76 -0.39
C TRP A 60 4.84 -7.44 -1.49
N ILE A 61 5.50 -7.85 -2.56
CA ILE A 61 4.93 -8.59 -3.68
C ILE A 61 5.70 -9.91 -3.78
N PRO A 62 5.03 -11.07 -3.54
CA PRO A 62 5.68 -12.37 -3.70
C PRO A 62 6.13 -12.62 -5.14
N PRO A 63 7.07 -13.56 -5.36
CA PRO A 63 7.52 -13.93 -6.70
C PRO A 63 6.36 -14.33 -7.61
N ARG A 64 6.44 -13.93 -8.87
CA ARG A 64 5.51 -14.31 -9.95
C ARG A 64 4.07 -13.85 -9.76
N VAL A 65 3.80 -12.93 -8.83
CA VAL A 65 2.48 -12.31 -8.72
C VAL A 65 2.33 -11.26 -9.81
N GLU A 66 1.37 -11.47 -10.72
CA GLU A 66 1.03 -10.50 -11.76
C GLU A 66 0.37 -9.27 -11.15
N HIS A 67 0.90 -8.09 -11.46
CA HIS A 67 0.46 -6.82 -10.91
C HIS A 67 0.65 -5.65 -11.87
N GLU A 68 -0.06 -4.57 -11.59
CA GLU A 68 0.08 -3.27 -12.23
C GLU A 68 0.14 -2.16 -11.17
N ILE A 69 0.79 -1.03 -11.49
CA ILE A 69 1.02 0.05 -10.53
C ILE A 69 0.59 1.38 -11.13
N PHE A 70 -0.24 2.11 -10.41
CA PHE A 70 -0.69 3.46 -10.75
C PHE A 70 -0.05 4.47 -9.80
N MET A 71 0.49 5.56 -10.36
CA MET A 71 1.12 6.64 -9.62
C MET A 71 0.11 7.78 -9.39
N SER A 72 0.10 8.35 -8.19
CA SER A 72 -0.67 9.55 -7.86
C SER A 72 0.25 10.59 -7.23
N GLY A 73 0.31 11.77 -7.85
CA GLY A 73 1.34 12.77 -7.61
C GLY A 73 2.69 12.34 -8.19
N GLU A 74 3.70 13.17 -8.01
CA GLU A 74 5.09 12.84 -8.32
C GLU A 74 5.56 11.73 -7.37
N VAL A 75 5.92 10.56 -7.89
CA VAL A 75 6.28 9.37 -7.11
C VAL A 75 7.78 9.11 -7.18
N HIS A 76 8.42 9.08 -6.01
CA HIS A 76 9.78 8.59 -5.86
C HIS A 76 9.73 7.15 -5.35
N MET A 77 9.81 6.21 -6.28
CA MET A 77 9.79 4.79 -5.98
C MET A 77 11.20 4.29 -5.67
N ARG A 78 11.32 3.52 -4.60
CA ARG A 78 12.53 2.80 -4.23
C ARG A 78 12.14 1.32 -4.13
N THR A 79 12.73 0.50 -4.96
CA THR A 79 12.34 -0.91 -5.04
C THR A 79 13.53 -1.82 -4.79
N LEU A 80 13.26 -2.90 -4.07
CA LEU A 80 14.21 -3.99 -3.86
C LEU A 80 13.66 -5.23 -4.57
N PHE A 81 14.43 -5.82 -5.46
CA PHE A 81 14.19 -7.16 -5.98
C PHE A 81 14.98 -8.15 -5.16
N ILE A 82 14.30 -9.11 -4.56
CA ILE A 82 14.85 -10.01 -3.54
C ILE A 82 14.80 -11.43 -4.09
N GLU A 83 15.99 -12.05 -4.26
CA GLU A 83 16.06 -13.46 -4.51
C GLU A 83 15.59 -14.19 -3.25
N GLN A 84 14.58 -15.03 -3.39
CA GLN A 84 14.15 -15.86 -2.27
C GLN A 84 15.11 -17.03 -2.13
N PRO A 85 15.88 -17.12 -1.04
CA PRO A 85 16.48 -18.39 -0.65
C PRO A 85 15.34 -19.36 -0.35
N GLU A 86 15.57 -20.66 -0.44
CA GLU A 86 14.59 -21.74 -0.21
C GLU A 86 13.93 -21.74 1.19
N THR A 87 14.28 -20.79 2.04
CA THR A 87 13.68 -20.57 3.36
C THR A 87 12.35 -19.83 3.22
N PRO A 88 11.27 -20.33 3.84
CA PRO A 88 9.96 -19.66 3.82
C PRO A 88 10.11 -18.25 4.40
N THR A 89 9.86 -17.22 3.59
CA THR A 89 9.66 -15.88 4.14
C THR A 89 8.33 -15.85 4.86
N PRO A 90 8.20 -15.14 5.99
CA PRO A 90 6.92 -15.00 6.70
C PRO A 90 5.85 -14.24 5.88
N LEU A 91 6.21 -13.79 4.68
CA LEU A 91 5.39 -12.96 3.78
C LEU A 91 4.99 -13.77 2.54
N SER A 92 3.97 -14.63 2.67
CA SER A 92 3.44 -15.46 1.57
C SER A 92 2.57 -14.68 0.58
N ASP A 93 2.00 -13.57 1.02
CA ASP A 93 0.99 -12.80 0.28
C ASP A 93 1.38 -11.33 0.13
N CYS A 94 0.80 -10.65 -0.86
CA CYS A 94 0.94 -9.21 -0.98
C CYS A 94 0.43 -8.53 0.30
N CYS A 95 1.25 -7.66 0.89
CA CYS A 95 0.86 -6.91 2.07
C CYS A 95 1.57 -5.55 2.13
N VAL A 96 0.91 -4.56 2.72
CA VAL A 96 1.53 -3.26 2.99
C VAL A 96 2.22 -3.30 4.35
N LEU A 97 3.42 -2.75 4.41
CA LEU A 97 4.31 -2.78 5.55
C LEU A 97 4.68 -1.36 5.99
N ALA A 98 4.79 -1.16 7.30
CA ALA A 98 5.26 0.11 7.87
C ALA A 98 6.78 0.18 7.80
N VAL A 99 7.34 1.09 7.00
CA VAL A 99 8.79 1.24 6.86
C VAL A 99 9.36 2.04 8.01
N THR A 100 10.31 1.46 8.75
CA THR A 100 11.01 2.15 9.83
C THR A 100 11.99 3.19 9.28
N PRO A 101 12.34 4.25 10.04
CA PRO A 101 13.39 5.18 9.64
C PRO A 101 14.72 4.48 9.35
N LEU A 102 15.09 3.46 10.13
CA LEU A 102 16.30 2.68 9.93
C LEU A 102 16.28 1.96 8.57
N LEU A 103 15.20 1.22 8.28
CA LEU A 103 15.08 0.51 7.00
C LEU A 103 15.13 1.47 5.81
N ARG A 104 14.48 2.63 5.92
CA ARG A 104 14.54 3.68 4.90
C ARG A 104 15.99 4.06 4.58
N GLU A 105 16.80 4.39 5.59
CA GLU A 105 18.20 4.78 5.38
C GLU A 105 19.03 3.63 4.81
N MET A 106 18.78 2.40 5.24
CA MET A 106 19.43 1.22 4.69
C MET A 106 19.09 1.01 3.20
N ILE A 107 17.83 1.21 2.79
CA ILE A 107 17.41 1.14 1.38
C ILE A 107 18.14 2.20 0.54
N LEU A 108 18.18 3.44 1.00
CA LEU A 108 18.89 4.53 0.30
C LEU A 108 20.37 4.23 0.19
N ARG A 109 20.98 3.69 1.26
CA ARG A 109 22.39 3.27 1.24
C ARG A 109 22.62 2.11 0.27
N ALA A 110 21.72 1.13 0.23
CA ALA A 110 21.82 0.01 -0.71
C ALA A 110 21.80 0.49 -2.17
N ILE A 111 20.87 1.41 -2.51
CA ILE A 111 20.80 2.02 -3.85
C ILE A 111 22.14 2.71 -4.22
N HIS A 112 22.70 3.47 -3.29
CA HIS A 112 23.97 4.15 -3.54
C HIS A 112 25.13 3.18 -3.75
N LEU A 113 25.11 2.01 -3.12
CA LEU A 113 26.15 1.00 -3.23
C LEU A 113 26.10 0.18 -4.53
N GLU A 114 24.97 0.16 -5.26
CA GLU A 114 24.88 -0.55 -6.54
C GLU A 114 25.93 -0.08 -7.57
N SER A 115 26.33 1.18 -7.49
CA SER A 115 27.37 1.76 -8.35
C SER A 115 28.81 1.62 -7.80
N GLN A 116 29.03 0.92 -6.67
CA GLN A 116 30.34 0.85 -5.99
C GLN A 116 30.82 -0.60 -5.79
N PRO A 117 31.50 -1.20 -6.77
CA PRO A 117 31.86 -2.63 -6.72
C PRO A 117 32.91 -3.01 -5.66
N ARG A 118 33.58 -2.05 -5.01
CA ARG A 118 34.66 -2.34 -4.03
C ARG A 118 34.17 -2.64 -2.61
N LEU A 119 32.87 -2.71 -2.34
CA LEU A 119 32.31 -2.84 -0.99
C LEU A 119 31.44 -4.10 -0.84
N ASP A 120 31.82 -5.22 -1.48
CA ASP A 120 30.96 -6.41 -1.54
C ASP A 120 30.63 -7.01 -0.16
N ASP A 121 31.59 -7.09 0.75
CA ASP A 121 31.38 -7.61 2.10
C ASP A 121 30.43 -6.68 2.94
N PHE A 122 30.58 -5.37 2.81
CA PHE A 122 29.67 -4.41 3.44
C PHE A 122 28.27 -4.48 2.82
N ARG A 123 28.18 -4.61 1.49
CA ARG A 123 26.92 -4.77 0.77
C ARG A 123 26.18 -6.01 1.25
N GLN A 124 26.82 -7.16 1.34
CA GLN A 124 26.19 -8.40 1.80
C GLN A 124 25.66 -8.29 3.22
N ARG A 125 26.41 -7.67 4.13
CA ARG A 125 25.95 -7.43 5.52
C ARG A 125 24.73 -6.48 5.56
N LEU A 126 24.77 -5.41 4.77
CA LEU A 126 23.65 -4.48 4.66
C LEU A 126 22.41 -5.17 4.10
N GLN A 127 22.54 -5.98 3.06
CA GLN A 127 21.46 -6.78 2.49
C GLN A 127 20.85 -7.72 3.53
N GLY A 128 21.66 -8.41 4.31
CA GLY A 128 21.19 -9.28 5.41
C GLY A 128 20.39 -8.52 6.46
N LEU A 129 20.85 -7.32 6.86
CA LEU A 129 20.11 -6.45 7.80
C LEU A 129 18.77 -5.96 7.22
N ILE A 130 18.76 -5.55 5.95
CA ILE A 130 17.53 -5.14 5.26
C ILE A 130 16.51 -6.27 5.28
N LEU A 131 16.92 -7.50 4.93
CA LEU A 131 16.01 -8.66 4.93
C LEU A 131 15.49 -8.98 6.34
N SER A 132 16.34 -8.89 7.35
CA SER A 132 15.95 -9.06 8.74
C SER A 132 14.94 -8.01 9.20
N GLU A 133 15.14 -6.74 8.86
CA GLU A 133 14.18 -5.67 9.15
C GLU A 133 12.85 -5.90 8.46
N ILE A 134 12.86 -6.21 7.15
CA ILE A 134 11.62 -6.48 6.38
C ILE A 134 10.80 -7.60 7.02
N ALA A 135 11.45 -8.67 7.49
CA ALA A 135 10.78 -9.81 8.13
C ALA A 135 10.04 -9.44 9.43
N ASN A 136 10.46 -8.35 10.11
CA ASN A 136 9.90 -7.89 11.39
C ASN A 136 8.97 -6.68 11.25
N LEU A 137 8.68 -6.20 10.03
CA LEU A 137 7.81 -5.05 9.84
C LEU A 137 6.35 -5.35 10.18
N GLU A 138 5.69 -4.33 10.74
CA GLU A 138 4.25 -4.38 11.00
C GLU A 138 3.45 -4.32 9.70
N ARG A 139 2.45 -5.21 9.58
CA ARG A 139 1.50 -5.20 8.46
C ARG A 139 0.45 -4.13 8.67
N MET A 140 0.19 -3.36 7.61
CA MET A 140 -0.78 -2.28 7.61
C MET A 140 -2.08 -2.70 6.89
N PRO A 141 -3.27 -2.30 7.41
CA PRO A 141 -4.54 -2.61 6.79
C PRO A 141 -4.84 -1.70 5.57
N LEU A 142 -3.94 -1.67 4.61
CA LEU A 142 -4.07 -0.87 3.37
C LEU A 142 -4.33 -1.77 2.16
N TYR A 143 -5.12 -2.80 2.37
CA TYR A 143 -5.54 -3.79 1.38
C TYR A 143 -7.05 -3.75 1.21
N LEU A 144 -7.51 -3.66 -0.02
CA LEU A 144 -8.92 -3.71 -0.38
C LEU A 144 -9.18 -4.99 -1.22
N PRO A 145 -9.57 -6.10 -0.56
CA PRO A 145 -9.85 -7.34 -1.27
C PRO A 145 -11.09 -7.23 -2.13
N MET A 146 -11.08 -7.90 -3.28
CA MET A 146 -12.25 -8.00 -4.15
C MET A 146 -12.89 -9.38 -4.06
N PRO A 147 -14.22 -9.44 -3.85
CA PRO A 147 -14.93 -10.71 -3.70
C PRO A 147 -15.12 -11.42 -5.05
N ARG A 148 -15.39 -12.74 -4.99
CA ARG A 148 -15.77 -13.56 -6.15
C ARG A 148 -17.30 -13.71 -6.28
N ASP A 149 -18.04 -13.68 -5.19
CA ASP A 149 -19.51 -13.73 -5.21
C ASP A 149 -20.07 -12.50 -5.95
N ARG A 150 -20.92 -12.72 -6.94
CA ARG A 150 -21.47 -11.65 -7.80
C ARG A 150 -22.24 -10.58 -7.04
N ARG A 151 -22.92 -10.94 -5.95
CA ARG A 151 -23.68 -10.00 -5.10
C ARG A 151 -22.72 -9.08 -4.38
N LEU A 152 -21.66 -9.62 -3.78
CA LEU A 152 -20.62 -8.81 -3.15
C LEU A 152 -19.87 -7.96 -4.16
N GLN A 153 -19.59 -8.49 -5.36
CA GLN A 153 -18.97 -7.70 -6.45
C GLN A 153 -19.81 -6.47 -6.79
N ALA A 154 -21.14 -6.65 -6.94
CA ALA A 154 -22.05 -5.53 -7.23
C ALA A 154 -22.00 -4.47 -6.13
N ILE A 155 -21.99 -4.86 -4.85
CA ILE A 155 -21.88 -3.96 -3.69
C ILE A 155 -20.52 -3.24 -3.71
N CYS A 156 -19.42 -3.98 -3.83
CA CYS A 156 -18.08 -3.40 -3.81
C CYS A 156 -17.85 -2.45 -4.99
N GLN A 157 -18.29 -2.81 -6.20
CA GLN A 157 -18.20 -1.95 -7.39
C GLN A 157 -19.02 -0.66 -7.26
N ALA A 158 -20.22 -0.74 -6.68
CA ALA A 158 -21.03 0.44 -6.44
C ALA A 158 -20.36 1.39 -5.42
N LEU A 159 -19.79 0.85 -4.34
CA LEU A 159 -19.07 1.61 -3.32
C LEU A 159 -17.73 2.17 -3.83
N LEU A 160 -17.04 1.47 -4.74
CA LEU A 160 -15.83 2.01 -5.40
C LEU A 160 -16.14 3.26 -6.25
N LYS A 161 -17.32 3.30 -6.85
CA LYS A 161 -17.78 4.46 -7.63
C LYS A 161 -18.30 5.60 -6.75
N GLN A 162 -18.89 5.27 -5.61
CA GLN A 162 -19.55 6.21 -4.68
C GLN A 162 -19.23 5.82 -3.22
N PRO A 163 -18.01 6.13 -2.73
CA PRO A 163 -17.56 5.74 -1.38
C PRO A 163 -18.40 6.34 -0.25
N GLU A 164 -19.10 7.45 -0.53
CA GLU A 164 -19.97 8.16 0.41
C GLU A 164 -21.27 7.43 0.71
N LEU A 165 -21.71 6.47 -0.11
CA LEU A 165 -22.97 5.78 0.08
C LEU A 165 -23.10 5.19 1.48
N GLY A 166 -24.13 5.66 2.21
CA GLY A 166 -24.42 5.28 3.59
C GLY A 166 -25.31 4.05 3.75
N LEU A 167 -25.54 3.27 2.69
CA LEU A 167 -26.43 2.12 2.69
C LEU A 167 -26.01 1.05 3.69
N THR A 168 -26.99 0.48 4.38
CA THR A 168 -26.83 -0.64 5.30
C THR A 168 -26.76 -1.97 4.53
N LEU A 169 -26.39 -3.07 5.21
CA LEU A 169 -26.46 -4.41 4.59
C LEU A 169 -27.91 -4.83 4.27
N ASP A 170 -28.91 -4.32 4.99
CA ASP A 170 -30.31 -4.59 4.67
C ASP A 170 -30.72 -3.88 3.36
N ASP A 171 -30.32 -2.63 3.18
CA ASP A 171 -30.55 -1.88 1.94
C ASP A 171 -29.86 -2.55 0.74
N TRP A 172 -28.62 -3.02 0.94
CA TRP A 172 -27.91 -3.77 -0.08
C TRP A 172 -28.57 -5.12 -0.37
N GLY A 173 -29.08 -5.79 0.68
CA GLY A 173 -29.79 -7.06 0.54
C GLY A 173 -30.98 -6.96 -0.39
N LEU A 174 -31.76 -5.90 -0.28
CA LEU A 174 -32.88 -5.63 -1.19
C LEU A 174 -32.43 -5.44 -2.65
N ARG A 175 -31.26 -4.82 -2.86
CA ARG A 175 -30.74 -4.55 -4.22
C ARG A 175 -30.14 -5.79 -4.90
N VAL A 176 -29.49 -6.67 -4.13
CA VAL A 176 -28.77 -7.83 -4.68
C VAL A 176 -29.49 -9.16 -4.45
N GLY A 177 -30.70 -9.15 -3.87
CA GLY A 177 -31.53 -10.33 -3.67
C GLY A 177 -30.97 -11.30 -2.61
N ALA A 178 -30.46 -10.78 -1.47
CA ALA A 178 -29.92 -11.59 -0.38
C ALA A 178 -30.26 -10.97 0.98
N SER A 179 -30.35 -11.79 2.03
CA SER A 179 -30.49 -11.26 3.39
C SER A 179 -29.17 -10.62 3.88
N SER A 180 -29.27 -9.61 4.78
CA SER A 180 -28.10 -9.00 5.43
C SER A 180 -27.24 -10.05 6.15
N ARG A 181 -27.84 -11.06 6.76
CA ARG A 181 -27.14 -12.18 7.38
C ARG A 181 -26.30 -12.97 6.36
N THR A 182 -26.85 -13.22 5.16
CA THR A 182 -26.13 -13.91 4.08
C THR A 182 -24.95 -13.08 3.61
N LEU A 183 -25.17 -11.79 3.38
CA LEU A 183 -24.12 -10.85 2.95
C LEU A 183 -23.00 -10.74 3.99
N ALA A 184 -23.33 -10.59 5.27
CA ALA A 184 -22.35 -10.53 6.35
C ALA A 184 -21.47 -11.79 6.41
N ARG A 185 -22.11 -12.97 6.28
CA ARG A 185 -21.37 -14.25 6.23
C ARG A 185 -20.45 -14.34 5.04
N LEU A 186 -20.88 -13.90 3.85
CA LEU A 186 -20.08 -13.92 2.65
C LEU A 186 -18.88 -12.94 2.75
N PHE A 187 -19.08 -11.72 3.28
CA PHE A 187 -17.96 -10.81 3.57
C PHE A 187 -16.92 -11.46 4.48
N ALA A 188 -17.35 -12.07 5.58
CA ALA A 188 -16.45 -12.75 6.50
C ALA A 188 -15.73 -13.94 5.86
N GLN A 189 -16.40 -14.74 5.04
CA GLN A 189 -15.84 -15.96 4.42
C GLN A 189 -14.89 -15.66 3.26
N GLU A 190 -15.25 -14.71 2.35
CA GLU A 190 -14.43 -14.43 1.16
C GLU A 190 -13.36 -13.40 1.40
N LEU A 191 -13.66 -12.36 2.20
CA LEU A 191 -12.77 -11.22 2.38
C LEU A 191 -12.09 -11.18 3.74
N GLN A 192 -12.41 -12.12 4.64
CA GLN A 192 -11.89 -12.21 6.02
C GLN A 192 -12.11 -10.91 6.82
N MET A 193 -13.17 -10.16 6.50
CA MET A 193 -13.54 -8.91 7.16
C MET A 193 -15.06 -8.69 7.09
N SER A 194 -15.55 -7.81 7.95
CA SER A 194 -16.95 -7.36 7.89
C SER A 194 -17.16 -6.34 6.76
N PHE A 195 -18.40 -6.16 6.32
CA PHE A 195 -18.79 -5.09 5.41
C PHE A 195 -18.37 -3.69 5.91
N HIS A 196 -18.48 -3.46 7.23
CA HIS A 196 -18.08 -2.20 7.83
C HIS A 196 -16.57 -1.94 7.71
N GLU A 197 -15.75 -2.94 8.00
CA GLU A 197 -14.29 -2.88 7.87
C GLU A 197 -13.88 -2.65 6.42
N TRP A 198 -14.48 -3.40 5.47
CA TRP A 198 -14.20 -3.23 4.05
C TRP A 198 -14.52 -1.80 3.58
N ARG A 199 -15.68 -1.27 3.96
CA ARG A 199 -16.07 0.11 3.63
C ARG A 199 -15.15 1.15 4.26
N GLN A 200 -14.64 0.91 5.46
CA GLN A 200 -13.68 1.82 6.08
C GLN A 200 -12.32 1.80 5.40
N GLN A 201 -11.85 0.63 4.98
CA GLN A 201 -10.63 0.51 4.19
C GLN A 201 -10.78 1.23 2.85
N LEU A 202 -11.88 1.02 2.13
CA LEU A 202 -12.18 1.77 0.91
C LEU A 202 -12.10 3.28 1.15
N ARG A 203 -12.79 3.80 2.16
CA ARG A 203 -12.78 5.23 2.47
C ARG A 203 -11.41 5.76 2.86
N LEU A 204 -10.61 4.96 3.53
CA LEU A 204 -9.21 5.30 3.83
C LEU A 204 -8.38 5.38 2.55
N THR A 205 -8.51 4.39 1.66
CA THR A 205 -7.75 4.37 0.39
C THR A 205 -8.12 5.53 -0.53
N GLU A 206 -9.38 6.00 -0.51
CA GLU A 206 -9.82 7.19 -1.24
C GLU A 206 -9.43 8.51 -0.55
N ALA A 207 -9.32 8.52 0.78
CA ALA A 207 -8.90 9.70 1.54
C ALA A 207 -7.44 10.05 1.34
N LEU A 208 -6.54 9.05 1.32
CA LEU A 208 -5.09 9.25 1.31
C LEU A 208 -4.60 10.11 0.12
N PRO A 209 -4.94 9.81 -1.15
CA PRO A 209 -4.49 10.63 -2.27
C PRO A 209 -5.01 12.07 -2.18
N ARG A 210 -6.24 12.28 -1.73
CA ARG A 210 -6.86 13.60 -1.58
C ARG A 210 -6.16 14.44 -0.50
N LEU A 211 -5.90 13.84 0.66
CA LEU A 211 -5.16 14.49 1.75
C LEU A 211 -3.74 14.86 1.31
N LEU A 212 -3.07 13.99 0.57
CA LEU A 212 -1.72 14.25 0.03
C LEU A 212 -1.71 15.30 -1.07
N ALA A 213 -2.81 15.46 -1.82
CA ALA A 213 -3.00 16.53 -2.79
C ALA A 213 -3.33 17.89 -2.14
N GLY A 214 -3.53 17.93 -0.79
CA GLY A 214 -3.77 19.16 -0.05
C GLY A 214 -5.24 19.44 0.28
N ASP A 215 -6.17 18.50 -0.01
CA ASP A 215 -7.56 18.64 0.42
C ASP A 215 -7.65 18.72 1.95
N SER A 216 -8.51 19.60 2.46
CA SER A 216 -8.69 19.69 3.90
C SER A 216 -9.37 18.44 4.48
N VAL A 217 -8.99 18.06 5.70
CA VAL A 217 -9.56 16.91 6.42
C VAL A 217 -11.10 17.00 6.50
N GLN A 218 -11.65 18.22 6.62
CA GLN A 218 -13.08 18.47 6.68
C GLN A 218 -13.77 18.15 5.35
N VAL A 219 -13.20 18.57 4.23
CA VAL A 219 -13.74 18.31 2.89
C VAL A 219 -13.70 16.83 2.60
N VAL A 220 -12.56 16.17 2.83
CA VAL A 220 -12.42 14.72 2.62
C VAL A 220 -13.40 13.91 3.47
N ALA A 221 -13.54 14.26 4.76
CA ALA A 221 -14.48 13.58 5.65
C ALA A 221 -15.93 13.69 5.16
N ARG A 222 -16.37 14.89 4.78
CA ARG A 222 -17.72 15.14 4.25
C ARG A 222 -17.98 14.33 2.97
N ASP A 223 -17.08 14.41 2.01
CA ASP A 223 -17.23 13.82 0.69
C ASP A 223 -17.14 12.28 0.72
N LEU A 224 -16.54 11.71 1.77
CA LEU A 224 -16.53 10.26 2.03
C LEU A 224 -17.70 9.81 2.91
N GLY A 225 -18.68 10.68 3.16
CA GLY A 225 -19.92 10.34 3.86
C GLY A 225 -19.77 10.19 5.38
N TYR A 226 -18.82 10.90 6.00
CA TYR A 226 -18.72 10.99 7.46
C TYR A 226 -19.55 12.15 8.00
N GLY A 227 -20.36 11.88 9.01
CA GLY A 227 -21.18 12.91 9.66
C GLY A 227 -20.37 13.97 10.42
N SER A 228 -19.08 13.74 10.68
CA SER A 228 -18.17 14.71 11.30
C SER A 228 -16.71 14.39 11.01
N THR A 229 -15.87 15.43 11.02
CA THR A 229 -14.41 15.30 10.93
C THR A 229 -13.83 14.45 12.07
N ARG A 230 -14.47 14.47 13.25
CA ARG A 230 -14.07 13.65 14.41
C ARG A 230 -14.27 12.17 14.12
N ALA A 231 -15.39 11.77 13.53
CA ALA A 231 -15.65 10.37 13.18
C ALA A 231 -14.65 9.84 12.14
N PHE A 232 -14.35 10.66 11.12
CA PHE A 232 -13.32 10.37 10.14
C PHE A 232 -11.93 10.21 10.79
N SER A 233 -11.51 11.18 11.62
CA SER A 233 -10.21 11.15 12.30
C SER A 233 -10.06 9.94 13.24
N SER A 234 -11.15 9.52 13.88
CA SER A 234 -11.18 8.32 14.73
C SER A 234 -10.97 7.03 13.90
N MET A 235 -11.61 6.94 12.73
CA MET A 235 -11.41 5.83 11.80
C MET A 235 -9.97 5.82 11.29
N PHE A 236 -9.47 6.95 10.84
CA PHE A 236 -8.12 7.11 10.30
C PHE A 236 -7.06 6.69 11.34
N ARG A 237 -7.19 7.20 12.58
CA ARG A 237 -6.29 6.84 13.68
C ARG A 237 -6.33 5.34 14.01
N ARG A 238 -7.51 4.73 13.98
CA ARG A 238 -7.63 3.29 14.24
C ARG A 238 -6.92 2.45 13.17
N LEU A 239 -6.97 2.87 11.89
CA LEU A 239 -6.38 2.12 10.79
C LEU A 239 -4.88 2.42 10.56
N LEU A 240 -4.43 3.64 10.85
CA LEU A 240 -3.05 4.08 10.59
C LEU A 240 -2.24 4.40 11.86
N GLY A 241 -2.86 4.31 13.05
CA GLY A 241 -2.20 4.57 14.33
C GLY A 241 -2.12 6.05 14.73
N GLU A 242 -2.35 6.97 13.82
CA GLU A 242 -2.22 8.43 14.01
C GLU A 242 -3.38 9.19 13.37
N THR A 243 -3.59 10.46 13.76
CA THR A 243 -4.64 11.28 13.15
C THR A 243 -4.23 11.77 11.76
N PRO A 244 -5.18 12.18 10.86
CA PRO A 244 -4.83 12.74 9.56
C PRO A 244 -3.87 13.94 9.66
N ARG A 245 -4.04 14.78 10.68
CA ARG A 245 -3.18 15.95 10.89
C ARG A 245 -1.76 15.55 11.27
N ASP A 246 -1.61 14.60 12.20
CA ASP A 246 -0.29 14.12 12.64
C ASP A 246 0.43 13.42 11.49
N TYR A 247 -0.32 12.60 10.71
CA TYR A 247 0.18 11.93 9.52
C TYR A 247 0.76 12.92 8.50
N LEU A 248 -0.01 13.96 8.12
CA LEU A 248 0.42 14.98 7.17
C LEU A 248 1.61 15.78 7.70
N GLY A 249 1.55 16.23 8.98
CA GLY A 249 2.64 16.97 9.61
C GLY A 249 3.96 16.19 9.65
N ARG A 250 3.89 14.88 9.92
CA ARG A 250 5.07 14.01 9.87
C ARG A 250 5.65 13.90 8.47
N LEU A 251 4.82 13.80 7.43
CA LEU A 251 5.28 13.75 6.04
C LEU A 251 5.94 15.07 5.62
N GLU A 252 5.37 16.21 6.01
CA GLU A 252 5.97 17.54 5.76
C GLU A 252 7.33 17.67 6.46
N GLN A 253 7.45 17.20 7.70
CA GLN A 253 8.71 17.24 8.42
C GLN A 253 9.78 16.38 7.74
N LEU A 254 9.43 15.18 7.27
CA LEU A 254 10.34 14.32 6.51
C LEU A 254 10.76 14.96 5.18
N ALA A 255 9.86 15.68 4.50
CA ALA A 255 10.17 16.40 3.27
C ALA A 255 11.14 17.58 3.51
N ARG A 256 10.97 18.32 4.63
CA ARG A 256 11.87 19.45 5.00
C ARG A 256 13.29 18.99 5.37
N ILE A 257 13.44 17.84 6.00
CA ILE A 257 14.76 17.29 6.31
C ILE A 257 15.51 16.96 5.01
N ARG A 258 14.81 16.42 4.01
CA ARG A 258 15.40 16.10 2.69
C ARG A 258 15.85 17.32 1.89
N GLY A 259 15.06 18.40 1.87
CA GLY A 259 15.41 19.63 1.12
C GLY A 259 16.54 20.46 1.77
N ARG A 260 17.19 19.91 2.81
CA ARG A 260 18.43 20.49 3.40
C ARG A 260 19.67 19.65 3.08
N GLU A 261 19.51 18.49 2.47
CA GLU A 261 20.59 17.55 2.13
C GLU A 261 20.89 17.53 0.61
N ASP A 262 20.02 18.18 -0.21
CA ASP A 262 20.24 18.49 -1.62
C ASP A 262 20.77 19.95 -1.78
#